data_8f85a71f6fdf3e6d8c46cdde571278ca
#
_entry.id   8f85a71f6fdf3e6d8c46cdde571278ca
#
_cell.length_a   1.000
_cell.length_b   1.000
_cell.length_c   1.000
_cell.angle_alpha   90.00
_cell.angle_beta   90.00
_cell.angle_gamma   90.00
#
_symmetry.space_group_name_H-M   'P 1'
#
loop_
_entity.id
_entity.type
_entity.pdbx_description
1 polymer ?
#
loop_
_entity_poly.entity_id
_entity_poly.type
_entity_poly.pdbx_seq_one_letter_code
_entity_poly.pdbx_strand_id
1 'polypeptide(L)'
;MPISATGIWTKRSPLRRYRGGFSFIELLVVVVIIAVFAGATILSVGTLGSDREIDREVFRLRTLLELLRDEAVMQNRSYGVLFSETGYRFYIYDPQRLLWFEPIDDRFLRERLLQEPLSLGLRLEDRDITLDREFDPEALEAPEPQVVLLASGEMTPFEAAFYRDLNGGRILLSAALNGTLEVSELGFDAQ
;
A
#
# COMPACT_ATOMS: atom_id res chain seq x y z
N MET A 1 51.71 78.73 40.49
CA MET A 1 50.40 78.92 39.82
C MET A 1 49.84 77.54 39.56
N PRO A 2 48.72 77.12 40.16
CA PRO A 2 48.12 75.85 40.00
C PRO A 2 47.07 75.94 38.87
N ILE A 3 47.05 74.96 37.96
CA ILE A 3 46.02 74.82 36.93
C ILE A 3 45.02 73.79 37.37
N SER A 4 43.79 74.29 37.59
CA SER A 4 42.60 73.44 37.90
C SER A 4 42.20 72.62 36.71
N ALA A 5 42.16 71.29 36.86
CA ALA A 5 41.55 70.41 35.88
C ALA A 5 40.10 70.09 36.27
N THR A 6 39.17 70.61 35.52
CA THR A 6 37.71 70.38 35.69
C THR A 6 37.35 69.02 35.11
N GLY A 7 37.10 68.05 35.96
CA GLY A 7 36.61 66.71 35.54
C GLY A 7 35.13 66.72 35.15
N ILE A 8 34.86 66.39 33.90
CA ILE A 8 33.48 66.26 33.41
C ILE A 8 33.01 64.82 33.70
N TRP A 9 32.10 64.70 34.63
CA TRP A 9 31.40 63.46 34.96
C TRP A 9 30.27 63.21 33.92
N THR A 10 30.50 62.33 32.97
CA THR A 10 29.46 61.84 32.08
C THR A 10 28.61 60.78 32.79
N LYS A 11 27.40 61.15 33.16
CA LYS A 11 26.41 60.29 33.79
C LYS A 11 25.90 59.28 32.77
N ARG A 12 26.42 58.04 32.80
CA ARG A 12 25.86 56.92 32.00
C ARG A 12 24.49 56.56 32.58
N SER A 13 23.43 56.81 31.85
CA SER A 13 22.08 56.35 32.16
C SER A 13 22.03 54.83 32.04
N PRO A 14 21.51 54.06 33.00
CA PRO A 14 21.31 52.63 32.85
C PRO A 14 20.21 52.38 31.83
N LEU A 15 20.54 51.64 30.75
CA LEU A 15 19.55 51.12 29.84
C LEU A 15 18.62 50.19 30.62
N ARG A 16 17.44 50.67 30.85
CA ARG A 16 16.35 49.90 31.47
C ARG A 16 15.96 48.79 30.52
N ARG A 17 16.47 47.57 30.75
CA ARG A 17 16.03 46.35 30.06
C ARG A 17 14.57 46.14 30.39
N TYR A 18 13.69 46.39 29.40
CA TYR A 18 12.30 46.00 29.47
C TYR A 18 12.24 44.48 29.50
N ARG A 19 11.99 43.90 30.65
CA ARG A 19 11.58 42.51 30.81
C ARG A 19 10.11 42.45 30.42
N GLY A 20 9.82 42.27 29.13
CA GLY A 20 8.49 41.94 28.67
C GLY A 20 8.16 40.54 29.20
N GLY A 21 7.21 40.45 30.15
CA GLY A 21 6.58 39.19 30.51
C GLY A 21 5.58 38.81 29.42
N PHE A 22 5.51 37.54 29.10
CA PHE A 22 4.50 37.00 28.18
C PHE A 22 3.11 37.27 28.73
N SER A 23 2.22 37.78 27.86
CA SER A 23 0.82 37.99 28.22
C SER A 23 0.10 36.64 28.25
N PHE A 24 -0.85 36.48 29.18
CA PHE A 24 -1.69 35.29 29.26
C PHE A 24 -2.39 34.99 27.93
N ILE A 25 -2.83 36.02 27.22
CA ILE A 25 -3.48 35.89 25.92
C ILE A 25 -2.50 35.39 24.84
N GLU A 26 -1.24 35.80 24.89
CA GLU A 26 -0.21 35.33 23.95
C GLU A 26 0.07 33.84 24.14
N LEU A 27 0.10 33.38 25.39
CA LEU A 27 0.26 31.97 25.72
C LEU A 27 -0.96 31.17 25.25
N LEU A 28 -2.18 31.68 25.42
CA LEU A 28 -3.40 31.05 24.96
C LEU A 28 -3.43 30.94 23.44
N VAL A 29 -3.04 31.98 22.71
CA VAL A 29 -2.98 31.97 21.24
C VAL A 29 -1.95 30.95 20.75
N VAL A 30 -0.79 30.86 21.37
CA VAL A 30 0.25 29.87 21.03
C VAL A 30 -0.26 28.45 21.22
N VAL A 31 -0.95 28.16 22.34
CA VAL A 31 -1.54 26.83 22.58
C VAL A 31 -2.60 26.48 21.54
N VAL A 32 -3.45 27.42 21.16
CA VAL A 32 -4.46 27.22 20.11
C VAL A 32 -3.80 26.93 18.77
N ILE A 33 -2.77 27.69 18.39
CA ILE A 33 -2.03 27.46 17.16
C ILE A 33 -1.40 26.05 17.15
N ILE A 34 -0.74 25.68 18.25
CA ILE A 34 -0.14 24.33 18.38
C ILE A 34 -1.22 23.25 18.28
N ALA A 35 -2.37 23.42 18.92
CA ALA A 35 -3.47 22.47 18.86
C ALA A 35 -4.03 22.29 17.43
N VAL A 36 -4.17 23.40 16.69
CA VAL A 36 -4.62 23.38 15.28
C VAL A 36 -3.58 22.65 14.39
N PHE A 37 -2.30 22.97 14.53
CA PHE A 37 -1.24 22.29 13.78
C PHE A 37 -1.11 20.81 14.16
N ALA A 38 -1.21 20.48 15.44
CA ALA A 38 -1.21 19.09 15.91
C ALA A 38 -2.41 18.30 15.35
N GLY A 39 -3.60 18.92 15.32
CA GLY A 39 -4.79 18.32 14.72
C GLY A 39 -4.65 18.09 13.21
N ALA A 40 -4.07 19.03 12.47
CA ALA A 40 -3.85 18.91 11.03
C ALA A 40 -2.84 17.80 10.67
N THR A 41 -1.80 17.60 11.48
CA THR A 41 -0.81 16.53 11.26
C THR A 41 -1.39 15.13 11.46
N ILE A 42 -2.31 14.93 12.41
CA ILE A 42 -2.96 13.63 12.65
C ILE A 42 -3.82 13.22 11.45
N LEU A 43 -4.54 14.15 10.84
CA LEU A 43 -5.37 13.89 9.64
C LEU A 43 -4.51 13.53 8.40
N SER A 44 -3.33 14.11 8.26
CA SER A 44 -2.43 13.86 7.11
C SER A 44 -1.73 12.48 7.18
N VAL A 45 -1.47 11.95 8.37
CA VAL A 45 -0.77 10.65 8.52
C VAL A 45 -1.68 9.47 8.18
N GLY A 46 -3.00 9.58 8.36
CA GLY A 46 -3.97 8.51 8.09
C GLY A 46 -4.04 8.12 6.60
N THR A 47 -3.99 9.08 5.69
CA THR A 47 -4.07 8.84 4.24
C THR A 47 -2.76 8.28 3.67
N LEU A 48 -1.61 8.78 4.11
CA LEU A 48 -0.29 8.33 3.64
C LEU A 48 0.06 6.88 4.05
N GLY A 49 -0.53 6.38 5.15
CA GLY A 49 -0.31 5.01 5.61
C GLY A 49 -1.14 3.99 4.82
N SER A 50 -2.33 4.37 4.39
CA SER A 50 -3.26 3.53 3.66
C SER A 50 -2.78 3.21 2.24
N ASP A 51 -2.26 4.21 1.53
CA ASP A 51 -1.76 4.04 0.17
C ASP A 51 -0.55 3.10 0.13
N ARG A 52 0.35 3.23 1.11
CA ARG A 52 1.53 2.34 1.23
C ARG A 52 1.19 0.87 1.49
N GLU A 53 0.04 0.57 2.05
CA GLU A 53 -0.37 -0.82 2.29
C GLU A 53 -0.88 -1.46 1.00
N ILE A 54 -1.70 -0.74 0.22
CA ILE A 54 -2.13 -1.18 -1.11
C ILE A 54 -0.91 -1.40 -2.00
N ASP A 55 -0.02 -0.40 -2.10
CA ASP A 55 1.22 -0.50 -2.87
C ASP A 55 2.03 -1.75 -2.51
N ARG A 56 2.13 -2.03 -1.22
CA ARG A 56 2.88 -3.17 -0.70
C ARG A 56 2.28 -4.51 -1.12
N GLU A 57 0.95 -4.64 -1.08
CA GLU A 57 0.25 -5.86 -1.49
C GLU A 57 0.29 -6.05 -3.01
N VAL A 58 0.08 -5.00 -3.78
CA VAL A 58 0.21 -5.03 -5.25
C VAL A 58 1.63 -5.42 -5.66
N PHE A 59 2.65 -4.77 -5.06
CA PHE A 59 4.05 -5.09 -5.33
C PHE A 59 4.39 -6.54 -4.95
N ARG A 60 3.85 -7.02 -3.84
CA ARG A 60 4.03 -8.41 -3.39
C ARG A 60 3.44 -9.39 -4.40
N LEU A 61 2.17 -9.22 -4.79
CA LEU A 61 1.52 -10.10 -5.77
C LEU A 61 2.27 -10.08 -7.10
N ARG A 62 2.62 -8.89 -7.60
CA ARG A 62 3.45 -8.75 -8.81
C ARG A 62 4.73 -9.56 -8.72
N THR A 63 5.50 -9.39 -7.63
CA THR A 63 6.78 -10.08 -7.45
C THR A 63 6.60 -11.60 -7.38
N LEU A 64 5.53 -12.09 -6.74
CA LEU A 64 5.23 -13.51 -6.68
C LEU A 64 4.85 -14.07 -8.06
N LEU A 65 4.09 -13.33 -8.85
CA LEU A 65 3.73 -13.75 -10.22
C LEU A 65 4.95 -13.77 -11.16
N GLU A 66 5.85 -12.79 -11.05
CA GLU A 66 7.11 -12.78 -11.79
C GLU A 66 7.97 -14.00 -11.41
N LEU A 67 8.09 -14.28 -10.11
CA LEU A 67 8.81 -15.48 -9.62
C LEU A 67 8.18 -16.77 -10.12
N LEU A 68 6.85 -16.89 -10.03
CA LEU A 68 6.13 -18.08 -10.49
C LEU A 68 6.25 -18.30 -11.99
N ARG A 69 6.24 -17.23 -12.78
CA ARG A 69 6.45 -17.34 -14.23
C ARG A 69 7.83 -17.90 -14.54
N ASP A 70 8.87 -17.39 -13.89
CA ASP A 70 10.22 -17.87 -14.09
C ASP A 70 10.35 -19.34 -13.62
N GLU A 71 9.73 -19.69 -12.49
CA GLU A 71 9.68 -21.05 -11.96
C GLU A 71 8.91 -22.00 -12.89
N ALA A 72 7.79 -21.55 -13.47
CA ALA A 72 6.98 -22.31 -14.43
C ALA A 72 7.82 -22.75 -15.65
N VAL A 73 8.57 -21.81 -16.20
CA VAL A 73 9.47 -22.08 -17.35
C VAL A 73 10.62 -23.00 -16.94
N MET A 74 11.27 -22.73 -15.79
CA MET A 74 12.43 -23.50 -15.33
C MET A 74 12.09 -24.94 -14.96
N GLN A 75 10.95 -25.17 -14.31
CA GLN A 75 10.52 -26.49 -13.85
C GLN A 75 9.61 -27.21 -14.86
N ASN A 76 9.26 -26.54 -15.97
CA ASN A 76 8.29 -27.04 -16.95
C ASN A 76 6.96 -27.46 -16.29
N ARG A 77 6.44 -26.58 -15.41
CA ARG A 77 5.20 -26.77 -14.64
C ARG A 77 4.26 -25.60 -14.84
N SER A 78 2.97 -25.86 -14.73
CA SER A 78 1.97 -24.79 -14.70
C SER A 78 1.56 -24.50 -13.27
N TYR A 79 1.33 -23.23 -12.99
CA TYR A 79 0.85 -22.73 -11.70
C TYR A 79 -0.51 -22.06 -11.88
N GLY A 80 -1.29 -22.06 -10.81
CA GLY A 80 -2.60 -21.40 -10.78
C GLY A 80 -2.69 -20.42 -9.61
N VAL A 81 -3.47 -19.37 -9.78
CA VAL A 81 -3.83 -18.43 -8.71
C VAL A 81 -5.34 -18.41 -8.56
N LEU A 82 -5.79 -18.72 -7.37
CA LEU A 82 -7.18 -18.62 -6.93
C LEU A 82 -7.34 -17.34 -6.12
N PHE A 83 -8.30 -16.49 -6.51
CA PHE A 83 -8.59 -15.22 -5.87
C PHE A 83 -9.90 -15.28 -5.09
N SER A 84 -9.94 -14.58 -3.97
CA SER A 84 -11.14 -14.18 -3.24
C SER A 84 -11.12 -12.66 -3.04
N GLU A 85 -12.22 -12.06 -2.57
CA GLU A 85 -12.22 -10.63 -2.24
C GLU A 85 -11.20 -10.28 -1.14
N THR A 86 -10.88 -11.24 -0.26
CA THR A 86 -10.00 -11.02 0.89
C THR A 86 -8.60 -11.61 0.71
N GLY A 87 -8.27 -12.21 -0.46
CA GLY A 87 -6.95 -12.78 -0.62
C GLY A 87 -6.71 -13.57 -1.89
N TYR A 88 -5.60 -14.29 -1.90
CA TYR A 88 -5.23 -15.16 -3.01
C TYR A 88 -4.43 -16.38 -2.54
N ARG A 89 -4.55 -17.49 -3.29
CA ARG A 89 -3.85 -18.76 -3.08
C ARG A 89 -3.17 -19.21 -4.35
N PHE A 90 -2.09 -19.96 -4.20
CA PHE A 90 -1.32 -20.52 -5.31
C PHE A 90 -1.47 -22.03 -5.36
N TYR A 91 -1.49 -22.55 -6.58
CA TYR A 91 -1.62 -23.97 -6.85
C TYR A 91 -0.61 -24.41 -7.90
N ILE A 92 -0.26 -25.70 -7.87
CA ILE A 92 0.58 -26.37 -8.86
C ILE A 92 -0.29 -27.36 -9.62
N TYR A 93 -0.16 -27.41 -10.94
CA TYR A 93 -0.87 -28.37 -11.75
C TYR A 93 -0.13 -29.69 -11.85
N ASP A 94 -0.81 -30.80 -11.56
CA ASP A 94 -0.35 -32.16 -11.82
C ASP A 94 -0.96 -32.69 -13.13
N PRO A 95 -0.21 -32.76 -14.23
CA PRO A 95 -0.74 -33.21 -15.51
C PRO A 95 -1.08 -34.69 -15.54
N GLN A 96 -0.55 -35.52 -14.63
CA GLN A 96 -0.85 -36.95 -14.58
C GLN A 96 -2.20 -37.21 -13.91
N ARG A 97 -2.51 -36.41 -12.87
CA ARG A 97 -3.76 -36.54 -12.13
C ARG A 97 -4.85 -35.60 -12.65
N LEU A 98 -4.48 -34.62 -13.47
CA LEU A 98 -5.33 -33.52 -13.96
C LEU A 98 -5.94 -32.73 -12.79
N LEU A 99 -5.13 -32.48 -11.76
CA LEU A 99 -5.55 -31.81 -10.53
C LEU A 99 -4.63 -30.63 -10.20
N TRP A 100 -5.19 -29.68 -9.54
CA TRP A 100 -4.45 -28.62 -8.87
C TRP A 100 -4.22 -29.01 -7.41
N PHE A 101 -3.04 -28.75 -6.87
CA PHE A 101 -2.71 -29.00 -5.47
C PHE A 101 -1.93 -27.84 -4.87
N GLU A 102 -2.09 -27.61 -3.58
CA GLU A 102 -1.35 -26.60 -2.85
C GLU A 102 0.14 -26.98 -2.76
N PRO A 103 1.04 -26.00 -2.96
CA PRO A 103 2.47 -26.21 -2.72
C PRO A 103 2.70 -26.49 -1.23
N ILE A 104 3.19 -27.70 -0.92
CA ILE A 104 3.50 -28.09 0.45
C ILE A 104 4.86 -27.50 0.82
N ASP A 105 4.97 -26.87 2.01
CA ASP A 105 6.19 -26.30 2.58
C ASP A 105 6.85 -25.16 1.79
N ASP A 106 6.18 -24.60 0.80
CA ASP A 106 6.67 -23.41 0.09
C ASP A 106 6.34 -22.15 0.87
N ARG A 107 7.39 -21.44 1.33
CA ARG A 107 7.23 -20.20 2.11
C ARG A 107 6.70 -19.03 1.27
N PHE A 108 6.91 -19.06 -0.04
CA PHE A 108 6.53 -17.98 -0.94
C PHE A 108 5.10 -18.15 -1.45
N LEU A 109 4.66 -19.38 -1.68
CA LEU A 109 3.38 -19.73 -2.27
C LEU A 109 2.26 -20.02 -1.26
N ARG A 110 2.41 -19.52 -0.02
CA ARG A 110 1.36 -19.63 0.98
C ARG A 110 0.14 -18.79 0.61
N GLU A 111 -1.02 -19.19 1.12
CA GLU A 111 -2.19 -18.33 1.20
C GLU A 111 -1.84 -16.92 1.70
N ARG A 112 -2.40 -15.93 1.08
CA ARG A 112 -2.29 -14.54 1.47
C ARG A 112 -3.67 -13.95 1.70
N LEU A 113 -3.89 -13.53 2.93
CA LEU A 113 -5.07 -12.75 3.29
C LEU A 113 -4.68 -11.27 3.34
N LEU A 114 -5.51 -10.45 2.72
CA LEU A 114 -5.39 -9.00 2.79
C LEU A 114 -5.82 -8.53 4.18
N GLN A 115 -5.16 -7.48 4.66
CA GLN A 115 -5.60 -6.86 5.92
C GLN A 115 -6.81 -5.97 5.65
N GLU A 116 -7.86 -6.13 6.46
CA GLU A 116 -9.00 -5.22 6.40
C GLU A 116 -8.57 -3.75 6.58
N PRO A 117 -9.13 -2.83 5.83
CA PRO A 117 -10.29 -2.93 4.92
C PRO A 117 -9.93 -3.15 3.44
N LEU A 118 -8.75 -3.72 3.11
CA LEU A 118 -8.37 -4.00 1.72
C LEU A 118 -9.25 -5.09 1.12
N SER A 119 -9.67 -4.88 -0.11
CA SER A 119 -10.41 -5.83 -0.92
C SER A 119 -9.83 -5.94 -2.32
N LEU A 120 -10.13 -7.05 -2.96
CA LEU A 120 -9.65 -7.41 -4.29
C LEU A 120 -10.83 -7.65 -5.22
N GLY A 121 -10.76 -7.11 -6.43
CA GLY A 121 -11.65 -7.43 -7.54
C GLY A 121 -10.83 -8.03 -8.68
N LEU A 122 -11.44 -8.87 -9.49
CA LEU A 122 -10.79 -9.55 -10.60
C LEU A 122 -11.59 -9.36 -11.89
N ARG A 123 -10.88 -9.05 -12.96
CA ARG A 123 -11.40 -9.03 -14.32
C ARG A 123 -10.56 -9.98 -15.18
N LEU A 124 -11.21 -10.86 -15.90
CA LEU A 124 -10.60 -11.76 -16.86
C LEU A 124 -11.14 -11.47 -18.26
N GLU A 125 -10.27 -11.29 -19.24
CA GLU A 125 -10.65 -11.06 -20.63
C GLU A 125 -11.79 -10.01 -20.79
N ASP A 126 -11.63 -8.86 -20.12
CA ASP A 126 -12.59 -7.75 -20.07
C ASP A 126 -13.94 -8.07 -19.40
N ARG A 127 -14.05 -9.17 -18.66
CA ARG A 127 -15.23 -9.54 -17.87
C ARG A 127 -14.94 -9.46 -16.39
N ASP A 128 -15.77 -8.74 -15.66
CA ASP A 128 -15.70 -8.72 -14.21
C ASP A 128 -16.12 -10.09 -13.65
N ILE A 129 -15.27 -10.66 -12.82
CA ILE A 129 -15.50 -11.94 -12.16
C ILE A 129 -16.02 -11.66 -10.74
N THR A 130 -17.16 -12.26 -10.41
CA THR A 130 -17.64 -12.24 -9.03
C THR A 130 -16.76 -13.16 -8.21
N LEU A 131 -16.04 -12.57 -7.26
CA LEU A 131 -15.24 -13.31 -6.29
C LEU A 131 -16.07 -13.60 -5.05
N ASP A 132 -15.86 -14.77 -4.45
CA ASP A 132 -16.35 -15.03 -3.10
C ASP A 132 -15.59 -14.17 -2.09
N ARG A 133 -16.27 -13.76 -1.02
CA ARG A 133 -15.63 -12.93 0.00
C ARG A 133 -14.44 -13.65 0.63
N GLU A 134 -14.63 -14.92 1.00
CA GLU A 134 -13.62 -15.80 1.55
C GLU A 134 -13.49 -17.02 0.65
N PHE A 135 -12.44 -17.80 0.81
CA PHE A 135 -12.29 -19.04 0.07
C PHE A 135 -13.34 -20.06 0.52
N ASP A 136 -14.14 -20.52 -0.43
CA ASP A 136 -15.11 -21.60 -0.17
C ASP A 136 -14.34 -22.89 0.16
N PRO A 137 -14.62 -23.54 1.30
CA PRO A 137 -14.02 -24.82 1.66
C PRO A 137 -14.20 -25.91 0.60
N GLU A 138 -15.37 -25.95 -0.09
CA GLU A 138 -15.62 -26.93 -1.16
C GLU A 138 -14.75 -26.63 -2.40
N ALA A 139 -14.56 -25.36 -2.73
CA ALA A 139 -13.64 -24.94 -3.81
C ALA A 139 -12.17 -25.25 -3.49
N LEU A 140 -11.81 -25.42 -2.22
CA LEU A 140 -10.45 -25.81 -1.82
C LEU A 140 -10.19 -27.32 -1.97
N GLU A 141 -11.22 -28.16 -1.97
CA GLU A 141 -11.09 -29.61 -2.22
C GLU A 141 -10.81 -29.92 -3.70
N ALA A 142 -11.39 -29.12 -4.61
CA ALA A 142 -11.17 -29.22 -6.05
C ALA A 142 -10.94 -27.82 -6.64
N PRO A 143 -9.77 -27.21 -6.40
CA PRO A 143 -9.55 -25.81 -6.78
C PRO A 143 -9.52 -25.65 -8.30
N GLU A 144 -10.22 -24.61 -8.76
CA GLU A 144 -10.21 -24.13 -10.13
C GLU A 144 -9.62 -22.71 -10.18
N PRO A 145 -8.29 -22.57 -10.30
CA PRO A 145 -7.65 -21.26 -10.33
C PRO A 145 -8.14 -20.42 -11.50
N GLN A 146 -8.50 -19.16 -11.25
CA GLN A 146 -8.97 -18.24 -12.28
C GLN A 146 -7.84 -17.77 -13.21
N VAL A 147 -6.63 -17.64 -12.67
CA VAL A 147 -5.43 -17.24 -13.42
C VAL A 147 -4.46 -18.40 -13.48
N VAL A 148 -4.02 -18.75 -14.69
CA VAL A 148 -3.07 -19.84 -14.95
C VAL A 148 -1.80 -19.27 -15.57
N LEU A 149 -0.67 -19.69 -15.02
CA LEU A 149 0.67 -19.46 -15.56
C LEU A 149 1.16 -20.77 -16.19
N LEU A 150 1.36 -20.75 -17.47
CA LEU A 150 1.79 -21.95 -18.22
C LEU A 150 3.30 -22.15 -18.15
N ALA A 151 3.72 -23.40 -18.33
CA ALA A 151 5.13 -23.76 -18.47
C ALA A 151 5.85 -23.05 -19.64
N SER A 152 5.09 -22.50 -20.61
CA SER A 152 5.63 -21.67 -21.68
C SER A 152 6.00 -20.24 -21.23
N GLY A 153 5.60 -19.82 -20.03
CA GLY A 153 5.72 -18.45 -19.54
C GLY A 153 4.53 -17.56 -19.90
N GLU A 154 3.55 -18.10 -20.62
CA GLU A 154 2.29 -17.42 -20.87
C GLU A 154 1.41 -17.42 -19.62
N MET A 155 0.56 -16.38 -19.50
CA MET A 155 -0.33 -16.19 -18.36
C MET A 155 -1.73 -15.82 -18.84
N THR A 156 -2.77 -16.32 -18.17
CA THR A 156 -4.13 -15.84 -18.40
C THR A 156 -4.15 -14.30 -18.27
N PRO A 157 -4.61 -13.54 -19.27
CA PRO A 157 -4.75 -12.10 -19.15
C PRO A 157 -5.76 -11.74 -18.06
N PHE A 158 -5.37 -10.86 -17.15
CA PHE A 158 -6.24 -10.42 -16.06
C PHE A 158 -5.93 -8.99 -15.61
N GLU A 159 -6.89 -8.42 -14.89
CA GLU A 159 -6.72 -7.20 -14.10
C GLU A 159 -7.18 -7.47 -12.67
N ALA A 160 -6.27 -7.37 -11.72
CA ALA A 160 -6.56 -7.43 -10.29
C ALA A 160 -6.61 -6.02 -9.72
N ALA A 161 -7.78 -5.60 -9.23
CA ALA A 161 -7.99 -4.30 -8.62
C ALA A 161 -7.89 -4.42 -7.10
N PHE A 162 -6.98 -3.66 -6.50
CA PHE A 162 -6.87 -3.52 -5.06
C PHE A 162 -7.51 -2.20 -4.64
N TYR A 163 -8.43 -2.24 -3.71
CA TYR A 163 -9.13 -1.07 -3.20
C TYR A 163 -9.45 -1.23 -1.71
N ARG A 164 -9.61 -0.13 -1.02
CA ARG A 164 -9.95 -0.10 0.40
C ARG A 164 -11.42 0.24 0.62
N ASP A 165 -11.95 1.06 -0.25
CA ASP A 165 -13.34 1.50 -0.29
C ASP A 165 -13.74 1.61 -1.75
N LEU A 166 -14.99 1.26 -2.08
CA LEU A 166 -15.51 1.35 -3.45
C LEU A 166 -15.41 2.76 -4.04
N ASN A 167 -15.37 3.76 -3.18
CA ASN A 167 -15.18 5.18 -3.54
C ASN A 167 -13.72 5.65 -3.42
N GLY A 168 -12.80 4.81 -3.01
CA GLY A 168 -11.37 5.13 -2.84
C GLY A 168 -10.56 4.92 -4.12
N GLY A 169 -9.34 5.45 -4.14
CA GLY A 169 -8.37 5.13 -5.18
C GLY A 169 -8.15 3.62 -5.26
N ARG A 170 -8.00 3.12 -6.48
CA ARG A 170 -7.71 1.71 -6.72
C ARG A 170 -6.41 1.57 -7.50
N ILE A 171 -5.63 0.57 -7.16
CA ILE A 171 -4.43 0.19 -7.90
C ILE A 171 -4.74 -1.09 -8.66
N LEU A 172 -4.47 -1.08 -9.95
CA LEU A 172 -4.64 -2.23 -10.83
C LEU A 172 -3.28 -2.89 -11.09
N LEU A 173 -3.26 -4.20 -10.93
CA LEU A 173 -2.21 -5.06 -11.47
C LEU A 173 -2.78 -5.79 -12.66
N SER A 174 -2.28 -5.50 -13.85
CA SER A 174 -2.68 -6.16 -15.09
C SER A 174 -1.60 -7.12 -15.60
N ALA A 175 -2.05 -8.21 -16.18
CA ALA A 175 -1.21 -9.19 -16.84
C ALA A 175 -1.61 -9.36 -18.30
N ALA A 176 -0.66 -9.32 -19.20
CA ALA A 176 -0.84 -9.68 -20.59
C ALA A 176 -0.56 -11.19 -20.82
N LEU A 177 -1.04 -11.74 -21.94
CA LEU A 177 -0.85 -13.14 -22.30
C LEU A 177 0.63 -13.56 -22.29
N ASN A 178 1.54 -12.69 -22.67
CA ASN A 178 2.98 -12.94 -22.68
C ASN A 178 3.62 -12.92 -21.27
N GLY A 179 2.81 -12.79 -20.21
CA GLY A 179 3.27 -12.71 -18.83
C GLY A 179 3.86 -11.35 -18.41
N THR A 180 3.72 -10.31 -19.23
CA THR A 180 4.12 -8.94 -18.82
C THR A 180 3.14 -8.41 -17.79
N LEU A 181 3.66 -7.88 -16.68
CA LEU A 181 2.89 -7.32 -15.57
C LEU A 181 3.06 -5.81 -15.51
N GLU A 182 1.94 -5.09 -15.46
CA GLU A 182 1.90 -3.65 -15.34
C GLU A 182 1.07 -3.23 -14.12
N VAL A 183 1.51 -2.16 -13.46
CA VAL A 183 0.79 -1.54 -12.34
C VAL A 183 0.34 -0.16 -12.76
N SER A 184 -0.94 0.13 -12.59
CA SER A 184 -1.53 1.44 -12.86
C SER A 184 -2.40 1.90 -11.70
N GLU A 185 -2.37 3.19 -11.41
CA GLU A 185 -3.26 3.81 -10.44
C GLU A 185 -4.46 4.39 -11.20
N LEU A 186 -5.66 4.00 -10.81
CA LEU A 186 -6.88 4.67 -11.23
C LEU A 186 -7.27 5.68 -10.17
N GLY A 187 -6.92 6.93 -10.42
CA GLY A 187 -7.44 8.06 -9.65
C GLY A 187 -8.94 8.21 -9.84
N PHE A 188 -9.60 8.91 -8.92
CA PHE A 188 -10.98 9.31 -9.07
C PHE A 188 -11.14 10.18 -10.32
N ASP A 189 -11.86 9.69 -11.32
CA ASP A 189 -12.59 10.56 -12.22
C ASP A 189 -13.86 10.99 -11.46
N ALA A 190 -13.77 12.16 -10.82
CA ALA A 190 -14.95 12.84 -10.30
C ALA A 190 -15.84 13.22 -11.50
N GLN A 191 -16.87 12.45 -11.72
CA GLN A 191 -18.00 12.87 -12.56
C GLN A 191 -19.00 13.64 -11.70
#